data_ca1ee82ea89f06e92692a5d33d235ae9
#
_entry.id   ca1ee82ea89f06e92692a5d33d235ae9
#
_cell.length_a   1.000
_cell.length_b   1.000
_cell.length_c   1.000
_cell.angle_alpha   90.00
_cell.angle_beta   90.00
_cell.angle_gamma   90.00
#
_symmetry.space_group_name_H-M   'P 1'
#
loop_
_entity.id
_entity.type
_entity.pdbx_description
1 polymer ?
#
loop_
_entity_poly.entity_id
_entity_poly.type
_entity_poly.pdbx_seq_one_letter_code
_entity_poly.pdbx_strand_id
1 'polypeptide(L)'
;MKRNKLFIGSRASKLALIYAEKVKIEIAKYFKGEISIIKISTSGDKNLHTRLSEIGGKGLFSSSIEKELLNKKIDIAVHALKDLPSFETHGLTTNCFLKRNSPNEVMISNSQKKLEELVPGSIIGTSSFRREFQLKRKRKDLNFKLIRGNVDTRIKKLRNGEYDAIILSKAGLNSLNLENEITQEFSYKDIVPSAGQGTVAVQCRNSDLEMIDFLKKINHTETSIRVKTEREVLKVLDGDCDTAVGAISEIKNNELSILGELFSIDGNRRYYYCLLYTSPSPRDQRGSRMASCG
;
A
#
# COMPACT_ATOMS: atom_id res chain seq x y z
N MET A 1 -6.97 -29.30 -1.49
CA MET A 1 -5.98 -29.11 -0.41
C MET A 1 -6.24 -30.17 0.66
N LYS A 2 -5.26 -31.00 0.96
CA LYS A 2 -5.39 -32.14 1.91
C LYS A 2 -5.29 -31.76 3.40
N ARG A 3 -5.12 -30.47 3.72
CA ARG A 3 -4.96 -29.97 5.09
C ARG A 3 -6.33 -29.84 5.79
N ASN A 4 -6.37 -30.17 7.09
CA ASN A 4 -7.56 -29.97 7.93
C ASN A 4 -7.53 -28.62 8.66
N LYS A 5 -6.36 -27.98 8.73
CA LYS A 5 -6.16 -26.67 9.37
C LYS A 5 -5.32 -25.76 8.48
N LEU A 6 -5.57 -24.45 8.58
CA LEU A 6 -4.83 -23.40 7.88
C LEU A 6 -4.56 -22.24 8.84
N PHE A 7 -3.28 -21.84 8.94
CA PHE A 7 -2.84 -20.76 9.81
C PHE A 7 -2.50 -19.52 8.99
N ILE A 8 -3.19 -18.40 9.27
CA ILE A 8 -3.00 -17.09 8.65
C ILE A 8 -2.17 -16.23 9.59
N GLY A 9 -0.97 -15.82 9.19
CA GLY A 9 -0.17 -14.85 9.93
C GLY A 9 -0.54 -13.41 9.58
N SER A 10 -0.66 -12.55 10.57
CA SER A 10 -0.94 -11.13 10.40
C SER A 10 -0.33 -10.29 11.52
N ARG A 11 -0.06 -9.01 11.25
CA ARG A 11 0.23 -8.04 12.32
C ARG A 11 -0.92 -7.95 13.31
N ALA A 12 -0.62 -7.55 14.53
CA ALA A 12 -1.61 -7.40 15.60
C ALA A 12 -2.45 -6.11 15.51
N SER A 13 -2.15 -5.18 14.57
CA SER A 13 -2.92 -3.94 14.43
C SER A 13 -4.35 -4.19 13.96
N LYS A 14 -5.30 -3.35 14.40
CA LYS A 14 -6.73 -3.46 14.06
C LYS A 14 -6.95 -3.60 12.54
N LEU A 15 -6.29 -2.74 11.75
CA LEU A 15 -6.40 -2.77 10.29
C LEU A 15 -5.86 -4.07 9.69
N ALA A 16 -4.71 -4.57 10.16
CA ALA A 16 -4.12 -5.81 9.66
C ALA A 16 -5.00 -7.03 9.98
N LEU A 17 -5.62 -7.06 11.16
CA LEU A 17 -6.57 -8.12 11.53
C LEU A 17 -7.82 -8.10 10.66
N ILE A 18 -8.35 -6.92 10.31
CA ILE A 18 -9.46 -6.79 9.35
C ILE A 18 -9.06 -7.36 7.98
N TYR A 19 -7.82 -7.12 7.53
CA TYR A 19 -7.33 -7.71 6.29
C TYR A 19 -7.20 -9.22 6.36
N ALA A 20 -6.71 -9.75 7.48
CA ALA A 20 -6.64 -11.19 7.72
C ALA A 20 -8.04 -11.86 7.74
N GLU A 21 -9.02 -11.22 8.38
CA GLU A 21 -10.40 -11.69 8.37
C GLU A 21 -11.02 -11.66 6.95
N LYS A 22 -10.77 -10.63 6.15
CA LYS A 22 -11.20 -10.60 4.74
C LYS A 22 -10.63 -11.78 3.96
N VAL A 23 -9.33 -12.07 4.12
CA VAL A 23 -8.69 -13.23 3.48
C VAL A 23 -9.28 -14.54 3.99
N LYS A 24 -9.51 -14.68 5.30
CA LYS A 24 -10.16 -15.85 5.90
C LYS A 24 -11.54 -16.11 5.31
N ILE A 25 -12.37 -15.08 5.15
CA ILE A 25 -13.70 -15.18 4.54
C ILE A 25 -13.59 -15.68 3.09
N GLU A 26 -12.66 -15.15 2.29
CA GLU A 26 -12.47 -15.60 0.91
C GLU A 26 -12.00 -17.05 0.83
N ILE A 27 -11.06 -17.44 1.70
CA ILE A 27 -10.56 -18.82 1.79
C ILE A 27 -11.67 -19.80 2.19
N ALA A 28 -12.52 -19.43 3.15
CA ALA A 28 -13.60 -20.29 3.66
C ALA A 28 -14.62 -20.70 2.58
N LYS A 29 -14.70 -19.99 1.46
CA LYS A 29 -15.55 -20.36 0.31
C LYS A 29 -15.08 -21.67 -0.34
N TYR A 30 -13.78 -22.00 -0.23
CA TYR A 30 -13.15 -23.14 -0.92
C TYR A 30 -12.43 -24.12 0.00
N PHE A 31 -12.27 -23.78 1.28
CA PHE A 31 -11.62 -24.60 2.29
C PHE A 31 -12.58 -24.93 3.43
N LYS A 32 -12.76 -26.22 3.71
CA LYS A 32 -13.72 -26.73 4.71
C LYS A 32 -13.10 -27.01 6.09
N GLY A 33 -11.76 -26.90 6.19
CA GLY A 33 -11.05 -27.09 7.46
C GLY A 33 -11.10 -25.87 8.38
N GLU A 34 -10.46 -25.99 9.52
CA GLU A 34 -10.32 -24.91 10.49
C GLU A 34 -9.34 -23.84 9.98
N ILE A 35 -9.71 -22.56 10.10
CA ILE A 35 -8.86 -21.42 9.74
C ILE A 35 -8.62 -20.57 10.96
N SER A 36 -7.35 -20.45 11.37
CA SER A 36 -6.93 -19.68 12.54
C SER A 36 -6.03 -18.49 12.15
N ILE A 37 -6.24 -17.33 12.78
CA ILE A 37 -5.39 -16.15 12.58
C ILE A 37 -4.40 -16.05 13.72
N ILE A 38 -3.11 -16.03 13.38
CA ILE A 38 -1.98 -15.89 14.31
C ILE A 38 -1.51 -14.43 14.28
N LYS A 39 -1.63 -13.74 15.42
CA LYS A 39 -1.17 -12.37 15.59
C LYS A 39 0.35 -12.35 15.83
N ILE A 40 1.09 -11.60 15.02
CA ILE A 40 2.54 -11.51 15.08
C ILE A 40 2.93 -10.05 15.30
N SER A 41 3.75 -9.80 16.33
CA SER A 41 4.29 -8.46 16.60
C SER A 41 5.49 -8.18 15.70
N THR A 42 5.54 -7.00 15.09
CA THR A 42 6.63 -6.59 14.21
C THR A 42 7.48 -5.49 14.82
N SER A 43 8.74 -5.35 14.37
CA SER A 43 9.64 -4.28 14.80
C SER A 43 9.13 -2.89 14.45
N GLY A 44 8.43 -2.76 13.32
CA GLY A 44 7.81 -1.50 12.91
C GLY A 44 6.67 -1.02 13.81
N ASP A 45 6.03 -1.94 14.55
CA ASP A 45 4.99 -1.61 15.54
C ASP A 45 5.56 -1.07 16.86
N LYS A 46 6.82 -1.40 17.16
CA LYS A 46 7.48 -1.02 18.44
C LYS A 46 8.13 0.36 18.39
N ASN A 47 8.61 0.81 17.23
CA ASN A 47 9.31 2.09 17.08
C ASN A 47 8.39 3.17 16.53
N LEU A 48 7.97 4.12 17.38
CA LEU A 48 6.98 5.16 17.05
C LEU A 48 7.57 6.57 16.94
N HIS A 49 8.88 6.76 17.13
CA HIS A 49 9.48 8.09 17.29
C HIS A 49 10.34 8.54 16.10
N THR A 50 10.77 7.63 15.24
CA THR A 50 11.66 7.91 14.11
C THR A 50 11.00 7.59 12.77
N ARG A 51 11.46 8.21 11.68
CA ARG A 51 11.02 7.83 10.31
C ARG A 51 11.50 6.40 10.02
N LEU A 52 10.75 5.67 9.18
CA LEU A 52 11.12 4.31 8.77
C LEU A 52 12.48 4.29 8.07
N SER A 53 12.78 5.31 7.25
CA SER A 53 14.06 5.52 6.59
C SER A 53 15.25 5.62 7.53
N GLU A 54 15.05 6.12 8.74
CA GLU A 54 16.12 6.33 9.74
C GLU A 54 16.38 5.07 10.58
N ILE A 55 15.38 4.18 10.69
CA ILE A 55 15.51 2.94 11.48
C ILE A 55 16.36 1.89 10.74
N GLY A 56 16.50 2.07 9.41
CA GLY A 56 17.27 1.18 8.54
C GLY A 56 16.69 -0.23 8.45
N GLY A 57 16.43 -0.71 7.25
CA GLY A 57 16.05 -2.10 7.01
C GLY A 57 14.75 -2.25 6.23
N LYS A 58 14.87 -2.93 5.10
CA LYS A 58 13.75 -3.39 4.29
C LYS A 58 12.90 -4.37 5.12
N GLY A 59 11.58 -4.26 5.04
CA GLY A 59 10.67 -5.25 5.64
C GLY A 59 10.37 -5.08 7.13
N LEU A 60 10.45 -3.88 7.71
CA LEU A 60 10.15 -3.64 9.13
C LEU A 60 8.77 -4.16 9.59
N PHE A 61 7.80 -4.24 8.66
CA PHE A 61 6.45 -4.72 8.93
C PHE A 61 6.19 -6.16 8.45
N SER A 62 7.09 -6.74 7.64
CA SER A 62 6.90 -8.09 7.07
C SER A 62 7.87 -9.13 7.64
N SER A 63 9.11 -8.78 7.95
CA SER A 63 10.18 -9.72 8.27
C SER A 63 9.85 -10.71 9.41
N SER A 64 9.19 -10.24 10.47
CA SER A 64 8.78 -11.15 11.57
C SER A 64 7.73 -12.17 11.10
N ILE A 65 6.79 -11.75 10.24
CA ILE A 65 5.74 -12.63 9.71
C ILE A 65 6.34 -13.59 8.70
N GLU A 66 7.22 -13.10 7.83
CA GLU A 66 7.93 -13.91 6.83
C GLU A 66 8.80 -14.99 7.48
N LYS A 67 9.44 -14.67 8.63
CA LYS A 67 10.17 -15.66 9.44
C LYS A 67 9.27 -16.78 9.94
N GLU A 68 8.08 -16.46 10.46
CA GLU A 68 7.11 -17.48 10.91
C GLU A 68 6.57 -18.31 9.73
N LEU A 69 6.44 -17.69 8.54
CA LEU A 69 6.04 -18.38 7.32
C LEU A 69 7.12 -19.34 6.83
N LEU A 70 8.39 -18.94 6.80
CA LEU A 70 9.54 -19.79 6.48
C LEU A 70 9.72 -20.94 7.47
N ASN A 71 9.50 -20.66 8.77
CA ASN A 71 9.55 -21.68 9.84
C ASN A 71 8.32 -22.61 9.86
N LYS A 72 7.40 -22.49 8.91
CA LYS A 72 6.18 -23.31 8.80
C LYS A 72 5.22 -23.22 10.00
N LYS A 73 5.31 -22.16 10.81
CA LYS A 73 4.38 -21.92 11.91
C LYS A 73 3.07 -21.30 11.44
N ILE A 74 3.08 -20.69 10.26
CA ILE A 74 1.92 -20.23 9.53
C ILE A 74 1.98 -20.76 8.09
N ASP A 75 0.83 -20.84 7.45
CA ASP A 75 0.73 -21.33 6.07
C ASP A 75 0.75 -20.23 5.04
N ILE A 76 0.13 -19.10 5.39
CA ILE A 76 0.08 -17.88 4.59
C ILE A 76 0.27 -16.65 5.48
N ALA A 77 0.76 -15.57 4.89
CA ALA A 77 0.90 -14.27 5.52
C ALA A 77 0.03 -13.22 4.80
N VAL A 78 -0.65 -12.36 5.56
CA VAL A 78 -1.51 -11.31 5.01
C VAL A 78 -0.90 -9.95 5.27
N HIS A 79 -0.80 -9.14 4.20
CA HIS A 79 -0.17 -7.83 4.24
C HIS A 79 -0.99 -6.77 3.52
N ALA A 80 -0.84 -5.51 3.93
CA ALA A 80 -1.07 -4.39 3.01
C ALA A 80 0.07 -4.38 1.99
N LEU A 81 -0.23 -4.52 0.70
CA LEU A 81 0.80 -4.71 -0.33
C LEU A 81 1.86 -3.61 -0.34
N LYS A 82 1.46 -2.35 -0.10
CA LYS A 82 2.37 -1.20 -0.05
C LYS A 82 3.43 -1.26 1.06
N ASP A 83 3.22 -2.11 2.07
CA ASP A 83 4.13 -2.27 3.21
C ASP A 83 5.14 -3.40 2.98
N LEU A 84 4.99 -4.18 1.89
CA LEU A 84 5.95 -5.20 1.47
C LEU A 84 7.12 -4.58 0.69
N PRO A 85 8.35 -5.05 0.91
CA PRO A 85 9.52 -4.65 0.13
C PRO A 85 9.30 -4.86 -1.38
N SER A 86 10.00 -4.08 -2.22
CA SER A 86 9.94 -4.19 -3.68
C SER A 86 10.37 -5.57 -4.20
N PHE A 87 11.38 -6.16 -3.57
CA PHE A 87 11.83 -7.52 -3.84
C PHE A 87 11.25 -8.50 -2.83
N GLU A 88 10.91 -9.69 -3.32
CA GLU A 88 10.40 -10.77 -2.46
C GLU A 88 11.53 -11.40 -1.64
N THR A 89 11.19 -11.79 -0.42
CA THR A 89 12.10 -12.56 0.45
C THR A 89 12.34 -13.94 -0.16
N HIS A 90 13.60 -14.37 -0.21
CA HIS A 90 13.96 -15.69 -0.73
C HIS A 90 13.15 -16.82 -0.06
N GLY A 91 12.62 -17.72 -0.85
CA GLY A 91 11.77 -18.82 -0.39
C GLY A 91 10.28 -18.47 -0.26
N LEU A 92 9.88 -17.22 -0.50
CA LEU A 92 8.49 -16.76 -0.43
C LEU A 92 8.01 -16.24 -1.78
N THR A 93 6.69 -16.20 -1.96
CA THR A 93 6.06 -15.60 -3.13
C THR A 93 4.74 -14.92 -2.77
N THR A 94 4.49 -13.76 -3.42
CA THR A 94 3.29 -12.93 -3.25
C THR A 94 2.54 -12.86 -4.57
N ASN A 95 1.69 -13.86 -4.82
CA ASN A 95 0.99 -14.02 -6.09
C ASN A 95 -0.54 -14.00 -5.96
N CYS A 96 -1.06 -13.71 -4.77
CA CYS A 96 -2.50 -13.62 -4.54
C CYS A 96 -2.86 -12.25 -3.97
N PHE A 97 -3.80 -11.57 -4.63
CA PHE A 97 -4.26 -10.23 -4.29
C PHE A 97 -5.79 -10.22 -4.28
N LEU A 98 -6.38 -9.74 -3.19
CA LEU A 98 -7.82 -9.51 -3.17
C LEU A 98 -8.21 -8.32 -4.06
N LYS A 99 -9.49 -8.22 -4.38
CA LYS A 99 -10.02 -7.06 -5.11
C LYS A 99 -9.59 -5.76 -4.44
N ARG A 100 -8.96 -4.87 -5.21
CA ARG A 100 -8.40 -3.60 -4.73
C ARG A 100 -9.49 -2.70 -4.17
N ASN A 101 -9.27 -2.14 -2.99
CA ASN A 101 -9.99 -1.00 -2.46
C ASN A 101 -9.44 0.30 -3.09
N SER A 102 -10.02 1.46 -2.76
CA SER A 102 -9.56 2.74 -3.28
C SER A 102 -8.05 2.95 -3.07
N PRO A 103 -7.27 3.29 -4.11
CA PRO A 103 -5.87 3.65 -3.98
C PRO A 103 -5.67 5.08 -3.48
N ASN A 104 -6.73 5.90 -3.42
CA ASN A 104 -6.67 7.33 -3.19
C ASN A 104 -6.13 7.69 -1.81
N GLU A 105 -5.51 8.87 -1.74
CA GLU A 105 -5.17 9.53 -0.49
C GLU A 105 -6.34 10.36 0.02
N VAL A 106 -6.41 10.55 1.32
CA VAL A 106 -7.42 11.39 1.96
C VAL A 106 -6.80 12.25 3.04
N MET A 107 -7.40 13.41 3.27
CA MET A 107 -7.08 14.32 4.36
C MET A 107 -8.19 14.32 5.40
N ILE A 108 -7.79 14.31 6.66
CA ILE A 108 -8.65 14.61 7.79
C ILE A 108 -8.14 15.91 8.41
N SER A 109 -9.02 16.90 8.59
CA SER A 109 -8.70 18.19 9.18
C SER A 109 -9.59 18.46 10.38
N ASN A 110 -9.03 19.03 11.45
CA ASN A 110 -9.82 19.47 12.61
C ASN A 110 -10.80 20.59 12.28
N SER A 111 -10.40 21.49 11.39
CA SER A 111 -11.22 22.63 10.98
C SER A 111 -12.26 22.28 9.91
N GLN A 112 -12.33 21.03 9.44
CA GLN A 112 -13.14 20.59 8.30
C GLN A 112 -12.86 21.33 6.99
N LYS A 113 -11.75 22.07 6.91
CA LYS A 113 -11.29 22.80 5.72
C LYS A 113 -10.52 21.87 4.78
N LYS A 114 -10.70 22.06 3.48
CA LYS A 114 -9.92 21.40 2.45
C LYS A 114 -8.49 21.96 2.39
N LEU A 115 -7.61 21.28 1.65
CA LEU A 115 -6.19 21.65 1.55
C LEU A 115 -5.99 23.12 1.13
N GLU A 116 -6.79 23.58 0.16
CA GLU A 116 -6.72 24.92 -0.41
C GLU A 116 -7.16 26.00 0.60
N GLU A 117 -7.99 25.62 1.57
CA GLU A 117 -8.60 26.50 2.58
C GLU A 117 -7.81 26.54 3.89
N LEU A 118 -6.79 25.69 4.05
CA LEU A 118 -5.95 25.69 5.25
C LEU A 118 -5.16 26.99 5.36
N VAL A 119 -5.03 27.48 6.58
CA VAL A 119 -4.29 28.72 6.87
C VAL A 119 -2.80 28.52 6.55
N PRO A 120 -2.10 29.52 5.97
CA PRO A 120 -0.64 29.46 5.83
C PRO A 120 0.05 29.09 7.14
N GLY A 121 1.06 28.21 7.07
CA GLY A 121 1.74 27.71 8.26
C GLY A 121 1.08 26.51 8.94
N SER A 122 -0.13 26.07 8.52
CA SER A 122 -0.80 24.89 9.09
C SER A 122 0.10 23.65 9.04
N ILE A 123 0.03 22.84 10.10
CA ILE A 123 0.86 21.64 10.29
C ILE A 123 0.15 20.41 9.76
N ILE A 124 0.73 19.78 8.74
CA ILE A 124 0.23 18.54 8.14
C ILE A 124 1.01 17.34 8.65
N GLY A 125 0.32 16.40 9.27
CA GLY A 125 0.91 15.15 9.77
C GLY A 125 1.07 14.09 8.65
N THR A 126 2.31 13.74 8.30
CA THR A 126 2.63 12.61 7.44
C THR A 126 4.00 12.03 7.78
N SER A 127 4.18 10.71 7.60
CA SER A 127 5.50 10.05 7.67
C SER A 127 6.04 9.69 6.29
N SER A 128 5.32 10.04 5.22
CA SER A 128 5.67 9.70 3.85
C SER A 128 6.25 10.90 3.12
N PHE A 129 7.52 10.79 2.68
CA PHE A 129 8.15 11.80 1.82
C PHE A 129 7.38 12.00 0.52
N ARG A 130 6.86 10.92 -0.07
CA ARG A 130 6.02 10.99 -1.26
C ARG A 130 4.83 11.94 -1.06
N ARG A 131 4.08 11.77 0.03
CA ARG A 131 2.92 12.65 0.35
C ARG A 131 3.37 14.07 0.64
N GLU A 132 4.42 14.23 1.43
CA GLU A 132 4.97 15.53 1.80
C GLU A 132 5.39 16.32 0.55
N PHE A 133 6.19 15.74 -0.35
CA PHE A 133 6.70 16.44 -1.52
C PHE A 133 5.59 16.78 -2.53
N GLN A 134 4.64 15.87 -2.75
CA GLN A 134 3.51 16.13 -3.63
C GLN A 134 2.64 17.29 -3.09
N LEU A 135 2.37 17.31 -1.78
CA LEU A 135 1.57 18.37 -1.15
C LEU A 135 2.31 19.71 -1.08
N LYS A 136 3.62 19.70 -0.79
CA LYS A 136 4.46 20.91 -0.83
C LYS A 136 4.45 21.59 -2.19
N ARG A 137 4.32 20.82 -3.27
CA ARG A 137 4.19 21.43 -4.62
C ARG A 137 2.87 22.17 -4.80
N LYS A 138 1.80 21.72 -4.16
CA LYS A 138 0.47 22.37 -4.20
C LYS A 138 0.40 23.57 -3.26
N ARG A 139 0.97 23.45 -2.05
CA ARG A 139 0.92 24.43 -0.98
C ARG A 139 2.28 24.52 -0.28
N LYS A 140 3.14 25.42 -0.77
CA LYS A 140 4.50 25.66 -0.25
C LYS A 140 4.53 26.30 1.12
N ASP A 141 3.45 26.95 1.48
CA ASP A 141 3.23 27.69 2.73
C ASP A 141 2.81 26.80 3.90
N LEU A 142 2.61 25.50 3.70
CA LEU A 142 2.26 24.55 4.76
C LEU A 142 3.51 23.89 5.37
N ASN A 143 3.41 23.58 6.66
CA ASN A 143 4.44 22.85 7.40
C ASN A 143 4.12 21.36 7.44
N PHE A 144 5.15 20.51 7.38
CA PHE A 144 4.99 19.06 7.45
C PHE A 144 5.73 18.50 8.66
N LYS A 145 5.03 17.70 9.46
CA LYS A 145 5.56 17.09 10.68
C LYS A 145 5.34 15.58 10.65
N LEU A 146 6.35 14.85 11.12
CA LEU A 146 6.27 13.41 11.26
C LEU A 146 5.12 12.99 12.16
N ILE A 147 4.26 12.08 11.67
CA ILE A 147 3.23 11.41 12.47
C ILE A 147 3.36 9.90 12.36
N ARG A 148 3.45 9.22 13.48
CA ARG A 148 3.56 7.77 13.58
C ARG A 148 2.42 7.18 14.43
N GLY A 149 2.23 5.88 14.27
CA GLY A 149 1.18 5.12 14.95
C GLY A 149 0.17 4.53 13.96
N ASN A 150 -0.73 3.71 14.47
CA ASN A 150 -1.87 3.19 13.72
C ASN A 150 -2.87 4.32 13.41
N VAL A 151 -3.84 4.05 12.55
CA VAL A 151 -4.84 5.06 12.11
C VAL A 151 -5.52 5.72 13.32
N ASP A 152 -6.01 4.94 14.27
CA ASP A 152 -6.67 5.44 15.49
C ASP A 152 -5.76 6.39 16.28
N THR A 153 -4.49 6.03 16.45
CA THR A 153 -3.50 6.85 17.15
C THR A 153 -3.26 8.19 16.44
N ARG A 154 -3.18 8.17 15.10
CA ARG A 154 -2.97 9.38 14.30
C ARG A 154 -4.17 10.30 14.36
N ILE A 155 -5.39 9.76 14.28
CA ILE A 155 -6.62 10.55 14.45
C ILE A 155 -6.67 11.16 15.86
N LYS A 156 -6.31 10.38 16.88
CA LYS A 156 -6.25 10.92 18.27
C LYS A 156 -5.26 12.08 18.39
N LYS A 157 -4.05 11.97 17.81
CA LYS A 157 -3.06 13.05 17.79
C LYS A 157 -3.59 14.30 17.07
N LEU A 158 -4.29 14.12 15.96
CA LEU A 158 -4.96 15.20 15.26
C LEU A 158 -5.99 15.88 16.18
N ARG A 159 -6.87 15.10 16.83
CA ARG A 159 -7.91 15.63 17.72
C ARG A 159 -7.34 16.33 18.96
N ASN A 160 -6.15 15.94 19.40
CA ASN A 160 -5.41 16.61 20.48
C ASN A 160 -4.75 17.94 20.04
N GLY A 161 -4.88 18.34 18.76
CA GLY A 161 -4.31 19.60 18.26
C GLY A 161 -2.81 19.55 17.95
N GLU A 162 -2.20 18.34 17.90
CA GLU A 162 -0.77 18.21 17.53
C GLU A 162 -0.53 18.53 16.05
N TYR A 163 -1.59 18.51 15.24
CA TYR A 163 -1.62 18.74 13.79
C TYR A 163 -2.93 19.45 13.42
N ASP A 164 -2.92 20.24 12.35
CA ASP A 164 -4.13 20.85 11.76
C ASP A 164 -4.85 19.88 10.83
N ALA A 165 -4.06 19.05 10.12
CA ALA A 165 -4.57 17.98 9.27
C ALA A 165 -3.58 16.79 9.20
N ILE A 166 -4.09 15.63 8.79
CA ILE A 166 -3.28 14.44 8.56
C ILE A 166 -3.64 13.78 7.23
N ILE A 167 -2.67 13.12 6.59
CA ILE A 167 -2.89 12.41 5.33
C ILE A 167 -2.85 10.90 5.57
N LEU A 168 -3.92 10.23 5.14
CA LEU A 168 -4.10 8.78 5.26
C LEU A 168 -4.52 8.17 3.92
N SER A 169 -4.50 6.82 3.82
CA SER A 169 -5.07 6.12 2.67
C SER A 169 -6.56 5.91 2.87
N LYS A 170 -7.37 6.18 1.84
CA LYS A 170 -8.82 5.93 1.85
C LYS A 170 -9.14 4.47 2.19
N ALA A 171 -8.40 3.52 1.59
CA ALA A 171 -8.59 2.09 1.87
C ALA A 171 -8.45 1.72 3.36
N GLY A 172 -7.56 2.40 4.10
CA GLY A 172 -7.42 2.20 5.54
C GLY A 172 -8.64 2.66 6.31
N LEU A 173 -9.17 3.85 6.00
CA LEU A 173 -10.37 4.38 6.64
C LEU A 173 -11.61 3.56 6.30
N ASN A 174 -11.81 3.22 5.01
CA ASN A 174 -12.91 2.34 4.58
C ASN A 174 -12.90 1.00 5.34
N SER A 175 -11.72 0.41 5.54
CA SER A 175 -11.63 -0.88 6.23
C SER A 175 -11.89 -0.77 7.73
N LEU A 176 -11.73 0.42 8.31
CA LEU A 176 -12.00 0.72 9.72
C LEU A 176 -13.40 1.31 9.96
N ASN A 177 -14.20 1.52 8.91
CA ASN A 177 -15.48 2.22 8.92
C ASN A 177 -15.36 3.65 9.48
N LEU A 178 -14.34 4.37 8.99
CA LEU A 178 -14.00 5.73 9.39
C LEU A 178 -14.10 6.72 8.21
N GLU A 179 -14.94 6.43 7.21
CA GLU A 179 -15.13 7.30 6.04
C GLU A 179 -15.67 8.67 6.42
N ASN A 180 -16.47 8.75 7.49
CA ASN A 180 -17.04 9.99 8.00
C ASN A 180 -15.99 10.97 8.54
N GLU A 181 -14.78 10.51 8.82
CA GLU A 181 -13.65 11.35 9.24
C GLU A 181 -13.02 12.11 8.07
N ILE A 182 -13.30 11.72 6.82
CA ILE A 182 -12.65 12.27 5.62
C ILE A 182 -13.16 13.69 5.36
N THR A 183 -12.25 14.66 5.41
CA THR A 183 -12.53 16.04 5.00
C THR A 183 -12.34 16.25 3.49
N GLN A 184 -11.32 15.61 2.91
CA GLN A 184 -11.03 15.72 1.47
C GLN A 184 -10.45 14.41 0.94
N GLU A 185 -10.93 13.98 -0.21
CA GLU A 185 -10.33 12.92 -1.01
C GLU A 185 -9.52 13.54 -2.16
N PHE A 186 -8.32 13.03 -2.39
CA PHE A 186 -7.48 13.39 -3.52
C PHE A 186 -7.58 12.33 -4.60
N SER A 187 -7.76 12.76 -5.85
CA SER A 187 -7.63 11.86 -6.97
C SER A 187 -6.17 11.36 -7.08
N TYR A 188 -5.96 10.21 -7.72
CA TYR A 188 -4.59 9.72 -7.96
C TYR A 188 -3.79 10.63 -8.92
N LYS A 189 -4.44 11.53 -9.64
CA LYS A 189 -3.78 12.59 -10.45
C LYS A 189 -3.31 13.74 -9.56
N ASP A 190 -4.00 14.00 -8.46
CA ASP A 190 -3.62 15.03 -7.50
C ASP A 190 -2.47 14.57 -6.60
N ILE A 191 -2.57 13.34 -6.11
CA ILE A 191 -1.54 12.69 -5.29
C ILE A 191 -1.39 11.26 -5.79
N VAL A 192 -0.28 10.99 -6.49
CA VAL A 192 0.04 9.63 -6.96
C VAL A 192 0.28 8.73 -5.75
N PRO A 193 -0.51 7.65 -5.58
CA PRO A 193 -0.42 6.80 -4.40
C PRO A 193 0.84 5.94 -4.40
N SER A 194 1.14 5.34 -3.27
CA SER A 194 2.16 4.29 -3.19
C SER A 194 1.76 3.07 -4.03
N ALA A 195 2.71 2.44 -4.69
CA ALA A 195 2.47 1.22 -5.46
C ALA A 195 1.76 0.15 -4.60
N GLY A 196 0.69 -0.42 -5.13
CA GLY A 196 -0.13 -1.41 -4.44
C GLY A 196 -1.01 -0.86 -3.32
N GLN A 197 -1.11 0.46 -3.13
CA GLN A 197 -2.00 1.02 -2.11
C GLN A 197 -3.45 0.58 -2.32
N GLY A 198 -4.14 0.23 -1.23
CA GLY A 198 -5.50 -0.28 -1.25
C GLY A 198 -5.63 -1.78 -1.54
N THR A 199 -4.51 -2.50 -1.67
CA THR A 199 -4.52 -3.94 -1.99
C THR A 199 -4.07 -4.77 -0.79
N VAL A 200 -4.86 -5.80 -0.49
CA VAL A 200 -4.49 -6.87 0.44
C VAL A 200 -3.78 -7.96 -0.34
N ALA A 201 -2.57 -8.29 0.08
CA ALA A 201 -1.72 -9.32 -0.52
C ALA A 201 -1.61 -10.54 0.40
N VAL A 202 -1.59 -11.72 -0.21
CA VAL A 202 -1.37 -12.99 0.46
C VAL A 202 -0.07 -13.58 -0.03
N GLN A 203 0.84 -13.85 0.90
CA GLN A 203 2.16 -14.42 0.68
C GLN A 203 2.20 -15.86 1.19
N CYS A 204 2.88 -16.75 0.48
CA CYS A 204 3.10 -18.14 0.89
C CYS A 204 4.53 -18.56 0.56
N ARG A 205 4.92 -19.76 1.00
CA ARG A 205 6.19 -20.37 0.59
C ARG A 205 6.14 -20.71 -0.91
N ASN A 206 7.22 -20.42 -1.63
CA ASN A 206 7.32 -20.76 -3.07
C ASN A 206 7.41 -22.26 -3.31
N SER A 207 7.83 -23.05 -2.32
CA SER A 207 7.86 -24.51 -2.36
C SER A 207 6.49 -25.18 -2.11
N ASP A 208 5.47 -24.42 -1.65
CA ASP A 208 4.14 -24.94 -1.33
C ASP A 208 3.21 -24.83 -2.56
N LEU A 209 3.45 -25.68 -3.55
CA LEU A 209 2.71 -25.65 -4.81
C LEU A 209 1.20 -25.84 -4.62
N GLU A 210 0.79 -26.66 -3.64
CA GLU A 210 -0.62 -26.88 -3.31
C GLU A 210 -1.28 -25.57 -2.80
N MET A 211 -0.57 -24.81 -1.97
CA MET A 211 -1.04 -23.52 -1.49
C MET A 211 -1.09 -22.48 -2.60
N ILE A 212 -0.06 -22.40 -3.43
CA ILE A 212 -0.02 -21.49 -4.59
C ILE A 212 -1.22 -21.74 -5.51
N ASP A 213 -1.52 -23.00 -5.83
CA ASP A 213 -2.66 -23.33 -6.68
C ASP A 213 -4.01 -23.03 -6.00
N PHE A 214 -4.11 -23.29 -4.70
CA PHE A 214 -5.29 -22.95 -3.93
C PHE A 214 -5.56 -21.44 -3.90
N LEU A 215 -4.53 -20.61 -3.70
CA LEU A 215 -4.65 -19.15 -3.62
C LEU A 215 -5.09 -18.53 -4.96
N LYS A 216 -4.89 -19.17 -6.11
CA LYS A 216 -5.44 -18.73 -7.40
C LYS A 216 -6.96 -18.57 -7.38
N LYS A 217 -7.68 -19.38 -6.56
CA LYS A 217 -9.14 -19.34 -6.46
C LYS A 217 -9.68 -18.05 -5.85
N ILE A 218 -8.89 -17.38 -5.01
CA ILE A 218 -9.27 -16.12 -4.35
C ILE A 218 -8.52 -14.91 -4.92
N ASN A 219 -7.64 -15.13 -5.90
CA ASN A 219 -6.90 -14.05 -6.53
C ASN A 219 -7.79 -13.24 -7.49
N HIS A 220 -7.77 -11.92 -7.36
CA HIS A 220 -8.44 -11.02 -8.29
C HIS A 220 -7.50 -10.64 -9.44
N THR A 221 -7.76 -11.17 -10.63
CA THR A 221 -6.86 -11.09 -11.80
C THR A 221 -6.53 -9.65 -12.20
N GLU A 222 -7.53 -8.78 -12.35
CA GLU A 222 -7.31 -7.38 -12.72
C GLU A 222 -6.42 -6.66 -11.68
N THR A 223 -6.71 -6.84 -10.38
CA THR A 223 -5.86 -6.28 -9.31
C THR A 223 -4.43 -6.81 -9.43
N SER A 224 -4.26 -8.13 -9.67
CA SER A 224 -2.95 -8.75 -9.81
C SER A 224 -2.13 -8.12 -10.93
N ILE A 225 -2.72 -7.92 -12.10
CA ILE A 225 -2.04 -7.27 -13.25
C ILE A 225 -1.62 -5.85 -12.84
N ARG A 226 -2.54 -5.05 -12.34
CA ARG A 226 -2.30 -3.66 -11.96
C ARG A 226 -1.18 -3.52 -10.94
N VAL A 227 -1.26 -4.24 -9.83
CA VAL A 227 -0.28 -4.07 -8.75
C VAL A 227 1.08 -4.65 -9.08
N LYS A 228 1.16 -5.69 -9.90
CA LYS A 228 2.44 -6.19 -10.40
C LYS A 228 3.13 -5.14 -11.27
N THR A 229 2.39 -4.50 -12.18
CA THR A 229 2.90 -3.39 -13.00
C THR A 229 3.42 -2.23 -12.14
N GLU A 230 2.66 -1.83 -11.11
CA GLU A 230 3.09 -0.77 -10.17
C GLU A 230 4.36 -1.15 -9.41
N ARG A 231 4.48 -2.41 -8.98
CA ARG A 231 5.65 -2.90 -8.25
C ARG A 231 6.91 -3.02 -9.10
N GLU A 232 6.78 -3.26 -10.41
CA GLU A 232 7.95 -3.22 -11.32
C GLU A 232 8.60 -1.83 -11.33
N VAL A 233 7.83 -0.73 -11.22
CA VAL A 233 8.40 0.62 -11.06
C VAL A 233 9.28 0.71 -9.81
N LEU A 234 8.82 0.16 -8.67
CA LEU A 234 9.64 0.15 -7.45
C LEU A 234 10.90 -0.68 -7.60
N LYS A 235 10.81 -1.85 -8.25
CA LYS A 235 11.98 -2.72 -8.46
C LYS A 235 13.05 -2.05 -9.33
N VAL A 236 12.64 -1.43 -10.45
CA VAL A 236 13.56 -0.73 -11.34
C VAL A 236 14.27 0.43 -10.65
N LEU A 237 13.57 1.11 -9.73
CA LEU A 237 14.11 2.24 -8.98
C LEU A 237 14.83 1.83 -7.68
N ASP A 238 14.91 0.53 -7.38
CA ASP A 238 15.33 0.00 -6.06
C ASP A 238 14.61 0.72 -4.90
N GLY A 239 13.36 1.12 -5.17
CA GLY A 239 12.53 1.91 -4.26
C GLY A 239 11.80 1.03 -3.26
N ASP A 240 11.65 1.55 -2.04
CA ASP A 240 10.88 0.96 -0.96
C ASP A 240 9.93 1.99 -0.33
N CYS A 241 9.35 1.63 0.82
CA CYS A 241 8.43 2.49 1.59
C CYS A 241 9.03 3.86 1.95
N ASP A 242 10.36 3.98 1.92
CA ASP A 242 11.13 5.16 2.28
C ASP A 242 11.44 6.06 1.09
N THR A 243 11.25 5.54 -0.11
CA THR A 243 11.50 6.30 -1.35
C THR A 243 10.27 7.13 -1.68
N ALA A 244 10.49 8.38 -2.12
CA ALA A 244 9.40 9.27 -2.53
C ALA A 244 8.87 8.90 -3.92
N VAL A 245 8.42 7.64 -4.08
CA VAL A 245 7.89 7.07 -5.33
C VAL A 245 6.39 6.85 -5.19
N GLY A 246 5.63 7.34 -6.15
CA GLY A 246 4.24 6.99 -6.39
C GLY A 246 4.11 6.18 -7.66
N ALA A 247 3.20 5.20 -7.69
CA ALA A 247 2.85 4.47 -8.89
C ALA A 247 1.40 4.01 -8.82
N ILE A 248 0.66 4.19 -9.91
CA ILE A 248 -0.71 3.72 -10.06
C ILE A 248 -0.93 3.25 -11.49
N SER A 249 -1.60 2.13 -11.65
CA SER A 249 -2.00 1.63 -12.95
C SER A 249 -3.52 1.51 -13.08
N GLU A 250 -4.03 1.68 -14.27
CA GLU A 250 -5.42 1.47 -14.64
C GLU A 250 -5.52 0.56 -15.86
N ILE A 251 -6.61 -0.20 -15.91
CA ILE A 251 -7.00 -0.97 -17.10
C ILE A 251 -8.31 -0.39 -17.58
N LYS A 252 -8.32 0.17 -18.80
CA LYS A 252 -9.51 0.67 -19.49
C LYS A 252 -9.48 0.19 -20.93
N ASN A 253 -10.61 -0.34 -21.42
CA ASN A 253 -10.74 -0.83 -22.80
C ASN A 253 -9.61 -1.80 -23.22
N ASN A 254 -9.20 -2.71 -22.33
CA ASN A 254 -8.07 -3.63 -22.52
C ASN A 254 -6.69 -2.94 -22.68
N GLU A 255 -6.59 -1.66 -22.39
CA GLU A 255 -5.33 -0.95 -22.36
C GLU A 255 -4.88 -0.77 -20.91
N LEU A 256 -3.61 -1.04 -20.66
CA LEU A 256 -2.96 -0.83 -19.35
C LEU A 256 -2.19 0.48 -19.39
N SER A 257 -2.58 1.41 -18.53
CA SER A 257 -1.82 2.65 -18.31
C SER A 257 -1.14 2.61 -16.95
N ILE A 258 0.04 3.21 -16.85
CA ILE A 258 0.76 3.41 -15.59
C ILE A 258 1.19 4.86 -15.46
N LEU A 259 0.90 5.44 -14.31
CA LEU A 259 1.35 6.75 -13.89
C LEU A 259 2.38 6.58 -12.79
N GLY A 260 3.58 7.11 -12.98
CA GLY A 260 4.68 7.09 -12.03
C GLY A 260 5.12 8.48 -11.64
N GLU A 261 5.49 8.67 -10.38
CA GLU A 261 6.05 9.90 -9.86
C GLU A 261 7.20 9.60 -8.91
N LEU A 262 8.32 10.25 -9.11
CA LEU A 262 9.52 10.12 -8.30
C LEU A 262 10.03 11.50 -7.92
N PHE A 263 10.46 11.66 -6.67
CA PHE A 263 11.18 12.84 -6.20
C PHE A 263 12.61 12.47 -5.80
N SER A 264 13.52 13.43 -5.99
CA SER A 264 14.85 13.36 -5.38
C SER A 264 14.72 13.33 -3.83
N ILE A 265 15.79 12.92 -3.14
CA ILE A 265 15.81 12.79 -1.67
C ILE A 265 15.49 14.12 -0.98
N ASP A 266 15.89 15.24 -1.56
CA ASP A 266 15.62 16.60 -1.08
C ASP A 266 14.24 17.15 -1.52
N GLY A 267 13.50 16.41 -2.37
CA GLY A 267 12.20 16.80 -2.92
C GLY A 267 12.26 17.88 -4.01
N ASN A 268 13.45 18.36 -4.40
CA ASN A 268 13.60 19.47 -5.33
C ASN A 268 13.37 19.07 -6.80
N ARG A 269 13.78 17.86 -7.18
CA ARG A 269 13.58 17.32 -8.53
C ARG A 269 12.37 16.38 -8.52
N ARG A 270 11.56 16.52 -9.55
CA ARG A 270 10.37 15.69 -9.78
C ARG A 270 10.44 15.05 -11.16
N TYR A 271 10.21 13.76 -11.21
CA TYR A 271 10.01 13.01 -12.44
C TYR A 271 8.58 12.48 -12.43
N TYR A 272 7.82 12.76 -13.49
CA TYR A 272 6.42 12.41 -13.60
C TYR A 272 6.15 11.88 -14.99
N TYR A 273 5.74 10.62 -15.09
CA TYR A 273 5.56 9.92 -16.35
C TYR A 273 4.25 9.15 -16.36
N CYS A 274 3.59 9.18 -17.51
CA CYS A 274 2.45 8.34 -17.82
C CYS A 274 2.80 7.51 -19.06
N LEU A 275 2.67 6.19 -18.94
CA LEU A 275 2.88 5.25 -20.03
C LEU A 275 1.57 4.54 -20.32
N LEU A 276 1.24 4.41 -21.61
CA LEU A 276 0.12 3.64 -22.09
C LEU A 276 0.64 2.38 -22.78
N TYR A 277 0.25 1.22 -22.26
CA TYR A 277 0.50 -0.06 -22.89
C TYR A 277 -0.76 -0.44 -23.70
N THR A 278 -0.66 -0.34 -25.00
CA THR A 278 -1.61 -0.97 -25.92
C THR A 278 -1.15 -2.39 -26.15
N SER A 279 -2.06 -3.37 -26.09
CA SER A 279 -1.74 -4.74 -26.53
C SER A 279 -1.20 -4.64 -27.97
N PRO A 280 0.02 -5.14 -28.27
CA PRO A 280 0.54 -5.03 -29.62
C PRO A 280 -0.41 -5.77 -30.57
N SER A 281 -1.04 -5.02 -31.48
CA SER A 281 -1.63 -5.63 -32.66
C SER A 281 -0.51 -6.40 -33.38
N PRO A 282 -0.77 -7.55 -33.99
CA PRO A 282 0.23 -8.25 -34.81
C PRO A 282 0.88 -7.38 -35.89
N ARG A 283 0.36 -6.17 -36.14
CA ARG A 283 0.89 -5.18 -37.09
C ARG A 283 1.79 -4.12 -36.46
N ASP A 284 1.85 -4.01 -35.11
CA ASP A 284 2.61 -2.97 -34.41
C ASP A 284 3.82 -3.56 -33.68
N GLN A 285 4.80 -4.06 -34.40
CA GLN A 285 6.12 -4.41 -33.87
C GLN A 285 7.03 -3.17 -33.71
N ARG A 286 6.49 -1.95 -33.62
CA ARG A 286 7.28 -0.73 -33.46
C ARG A 286 6.76 0.13 -32.32
N GLY A 287 7.52 0.13 -31.22
CA GLY A 287 7.72 1.28 -30.35
C GLY A 287 6.60 1.63 -29.37
N SER A 288 6.92 1.63 -28.09
CA SER A 288 6.16 2.29 -27.03
C SER A 288 5.97 3.78 -27.38
N ARG A 289 4.73 4.22 -27.55
CA ARG A 289 4.39 5.65 -27.68
C ARG A 289 4.39 6.28 -26.29
N MET A 290 5.28 7.24 -26.06
CA MET A 290 5.15 8.15 -24.93
C MET A 290 3.99 9.11 -25.23
N ALA A 291 2.90 9.02 -24.45
CA ALA A 291 1.86 10.01 -24.46
C ALA A 291 2.14 11.04 -23.36
N SER A 292 2.20 12.33 -23.74
CA SER A 292 2.24 13.41 -22.75
C SER A 292 0.86 13.52 -22.11
N CYS A 293 0.80 13.31 -20.79
CA CYS A 293 -0.40 13.65 -20.02
C CYS A 293 -0.39 15.16 -19.78
N GLY A 294 -1.30 15.89 -20.46
CA GLY A 294 -1.57 17.30 -20.21
C GLY A 294 -2.24 17.55 -18.85
#